data_8ddde554c2e1afcdb3edc905da8e2285
#
_entry.id   8ddde554c2e1afcdb3edc905da8e2285
#
_cell.length_a   1.000
_cell.length_b   1.000
_cell.length_c   1.000
_cell.angle_alpha   90.00
_cell.angle_beta   90.00
_cell.angle_gamma   90.00
#
_symmetry.space_group_name_H-M   'P 1'
#
loop_
_entity.id
_entity.type
_entity.pdbx_description
1 polymer ?
#
loop_
_entity_poly.entity_id
_entity_poly.type
_entity_poly.pdbx_seq_one_letter_code
_entity_poly.pdbx_strand_id
1 'polypeptide(L)'
;MLRVVHLKQISEGRITMRVKSLILASSAAAALALSAGAASAEPDGWYGAIDAGYHIIDDINTEASTTGHNWNWEVNDGWAAFARLGYRFNPNWRVELEGGYRSGDIGRVRAVSGPNGLCNLTPATGPCHSPEGDITATTLMANVLYDFGSPDWTIRPFVGLGVGFNRVNTDTIGRERQNPGVTFAADDSSTKFAAQAIAGLAWAVSDRANIDLTYRYLTGDMEFDTSSVGTGAVPYGTFSGDYDQSHTVTLGLRYAFGAEPAAPPPPPPPPPPPPPPPPPPPPPPPPPPAKPAERQFVVYFDFDRSDLTAEARSVVTQAANYAKSGAPTRVLVVGH
;
A
#
# COMPACT_ATOMS: atom_id res chain seq x y z
N MET A 1 38.78 39.38 1.66
CA MET A 1 37.66 39.41 2.60
C MET A 1 36.92 38.06 2.45
N LEU A 2 37.30 37.07 3.25
CA LEU A 2 36.70 35.73 3.22
C LEU A 2 35.41 35.75 4.02
N ARG A 3 34.28 35.39 3.37
CA ARG A 3 33.02 35.08 4.05
C ARG A 3 33.06 33.60 4.44
N VAL A 4 33.17 33.34 5.73
CA VAL A 4 33.01 32.03 6.31
C VAL A 4 31.50 31.71 6.32
N VAL A 5 31.10 30.68 5.56
CA VAL A 5 29.75 30.15 5.58
C VAL A 5 29.64 29.24 6.81
N HIS A 6 28.84 29.67 7.80
CA HIS A 6 28.46 28.80 8.92
C HIS A 6 27.47 27.74 8.41
N LEU A 7 27.94 26.54 8.16
CA LEU A 7 27.12 25.37 7.91
C LEU A 7 26.46 24.91 9.22
N LYS A 8 25.17 24.81 9.16
CA LYS A 8 24.17 24.55 10.18
C LYS A 8 24.34 23.14 10.80
N GLN A 9 24.87 23.07 12.01
CA GLN A 9 25.08 21.83 12.80
C GLN A 9 23.79 21.33 13.52
N ILE A 10 22.59 21.71 13.05
CA ILE A 10 21.32 21.42 13.74
C ILE A 10 20.61 20.17 13.20
N SER A 11 21.04 19.65 12.03
CA SER A 11 20.37 18.56 11.34
C SER A 11 20.78 17.14 11.82
N GLU A 12 22.00 16.96 12.33
CA GLU A 12 22.52 15.60 12.58
C GLU A 12 21.87 14.87 13.76
N GLY A 13 21.46 15.57 14.79
CA GLY A 13 20.83 14.96 15.98
C GLY A 13 19.43 14.42 15.71
N ARG A 14 18.65 15.10 14.87
CA ARG A 14 17.29 14.73 14.50
C ARG A 14 17.25 13.58 13.50
N ILE A 15 18.13 13.62 12.49
CA ILE A 15 18.25 12.55 11.50
C ILE A 15 18.66 11.24 12.17
N THR A 16 19.55 11.26 13.12
CA THR A 16 20.00 10.05 13.85
C THR A 16 18.91 9.46 14.74
N MET A 17 18.02 10.29 15.33
CA MET A 17 16.89 9.79 16.14
C MET A 17 15.80 9.18 15.25
N ARG A 18 15.45 9.85 14.14
CA ARG A 18 14.51 9.35 13.13
C ARG A 18 14.98 8.02 12.51
N VAL A 19 16.24 7.91 12.16
CA VAL A 19 16.83 6.67 11.63
C VAL A 19 16.84 5.54 12.67
N LYS A 20 17.09 5.82 13.94
CA LYS A 20 17.03 4.81 15.01
C LYS A 20 15.62 4.28 15.24
N SER A 21 14.58 5.13 15.17
CA SER A 21 13.18 4.73 15.29
C SER A 21 12.73 3.88 14.11
N LEU A 22 13.16 4.23 12.89
CA LEU A 22 12.92 3.45 11.67
C LEU A 22 13.60 2.07 11.71
N ILE A 23 14.83 1.99 12.24
CA ILE A 23 15.58 0.72 12.37
C ILE A 23 14.93 -0.20 13.42
N LEU A 24 14.37 0.35 14.51
CA LEU A 24 13.66 -0.44 15.51
C LEU A 24 12.33 -0.99 14.98
N ALA A 25 11.59 -0.23 14.17
CA ALA A 25 10.38 -0.71 13.52
C ALA A 25 10.67 -1.80 12.48
N SER A 26 11.77 -1.68 11.72
CA SER A 26 12.18 -2.68 10.74
C SER A 26 12.72 -3.98 11.37
N SER A 27 13.33 -3.92 12.56
CA SER A 27 13.82 -5.12 13.24
C SER A 27 12.70 -5.99 13.83
N ALA A 28 11.59 -5.40 14.27
CA ALA A 28 10.42 -6.14 14.72
C ALA A 28 9.72 -6.90 13.56
N ALA A 29 9.66 -6.30 12.36
CA ALA A 29 9.13 -6.94 11.17
C ALA A 29 9.99 -8.11 10.69
N ALA A 30 11.32 -8.00 10.79
CA ALA A 30 12.25 -9.06 10.39
C ALA A 30 12.19 -10.29 11.32
N ALA A 31 11.88 -10.12 12.61
CA ALA A 31 11.78 -11.24 13.57
C ALA A 31 10.51 -12.09 13.36
N LEU A 32 9.43 -11.51 12.83
CA LEU A 32 8.20 -12.22 12.46
C LEU A 32 8.36 -13.04 11.16
N ALA A 33 9.33 -12.68 10.29
CA ALA A 33 9.55 -13.30 8.99
C ALA A 33 10.07 -14.75 9.02
N LEU A 34 10.57 -15.23 10.14
CA LEU A 34 11.29 -16.51 10.21
C LEU A 34 10.40 -17.72 10.52
N SER A 35 9.09 -17.56 10.72
CA SER A 35 8.18 -18.64 11.14
C SER A 35 7.05 -18.96 10.14
N ALA A 36 7.05 -18.39 8.93
CA ALA A 36 5.97 -18.63 7.97
C ALA A 36 6.12 -19.99 7.28
N GLY A 37 5.06 -20.79 7.34
CA GLY A 37 4.89 -22.01 6.55
C GLY A 37 4.82 -21.69 5.04
N ALA A 38 4.64 -22.72 4.23
CA ALA A 38 4.56 -22.60 2.77
C ALA A 38 3.54 -21.54 2.34
N ALA A 39 3.99 -20.57 1.55
CA ALA A 39 3.12 -19.55 0.99
C ALA A 39 2.16 -20.19 -0.01
N SER A 40 0.88 -20.03 0.20
CA SER A 40 -0.15 -20.30 -0.78
C SER A 40 -0.53 -18.98 -1.46
N ALA A 41 -0.96 -19.07 -2.72
CA ALA A 41 -1.38 -17.90 -3.47
C ALA A 41 -2.64 -17.29 -2.85
N GLU A 42 -2.58 -16.03 -2.44
CA GLU A 42 -3.75 -15.28 -1.98
C GLU A 42 -4.81 -15.23 -3.08
N PRO A 43 -6.09 -15.58 -2.81
CA PRO A 43 -7.14 -15.60 -3.83
C PRO A 43 -7.40 -14.21 -4.40
N ASP A 44 -7.74 -14.16 -5.69
CA ASP A 44 -8.21 -12.94 -6.34
C ASP A 44 -9.58 -12.52 -5.78
N GLY A 45 -9.92 -11.25 -5.89
CA GLY A 45 -11.19 -10.71 -5.44
C GLY A 45 -11.05 -9.66 -4.34
N TRP A 46 -12.10 -9.52 -3.54
CA TRP A 46 -12.17 -8.52 -2.48
C TRP A 46 -11.30 -8.88 -1.28
N TYR A 47 -10.67 -7.87 -0.72
CA TYR A 47 -9.93 -7.96 0.55
C TYR A 47 -10.13 -6.69 1.39
N GLY A 48 -9.91 -6.82 2.69
CA GLY A 48 -9.83 -5.72 3.63
C GLY A 48 -8.49 -5.71 4.32
N ALA A 49 -8.04 -4.53 4.74
CA ALA A 49 -6.83 -4.39 5.53
C ALA A 49 -6.94 -3.26 6.54
N ILE A 50 -6.19 -3.40 7.63
CA ILE A 50 -6.01 -2.37 8.64
C ILE A 50 -4.51 -2.22 8.89
N ASP A 51 -4.05 -0.99 9.01
CA ASP A 51 -2.65 -0.68 9.25
C ASP A 51 -2.52 0.32 10.39
N ALA A 52 -1.44 0.21 11.15
CA ALA A 52 -1.04 1.22 12.12
C ALA A 52 0.47 1.40 12.10
N GLY A 53 0.94 2.59 12.44
CA GLY A 53 2.35 2.86 12.42
C GLY A 53 2.73 4.28 12.79
N TYR A 54 3.90 4.65 12.31
CA TYR A 54 4.57 5.89 12.64
C TYR A 54 4.48 6.89 11.48
N HIS A 55 4.16 8.12 11.84
CA HIS A 55 3.99 9.24 10.92
C HIS A 55 5.06 10.28 11.18
N ILE A 56 5.77 10.64 10.14
CA ILE A 56 6.82 11.67 10.11
C ILE A 56 6.35 12.75 9.16
N ILE A 57 6.37 13.99 9.63
CA ILE A 57 6.04 15.15 8.81
C ILE A 57 7.22 16.11 8.84
N ASP A 58 7.59 16.63 7.70
CA ASP A 58 8.60 17.68 7.62
C ASP A 58 8.02 19.03 8.06
N ASP A 59 8.90 19.98 8.36
CA ASP A 59 8.49 21.30 8.80
C ASP A 59 7.62 21.98 7.73
N ILE A 60 6.45 22.45 8.11
CA ILE A 60 5.49 23.09 7.22
C ILE A 60 5.81 24.58 7.13
N ASN A 61 5.93 25.09 5.91
CA ASN A 61 6.10 26.53 5.67
C ASN A 61 4.76 27.09 5.19
N THR A 62 4.28 28.12 5.84
CA THR A 62 3.00 28.77 5.49
C THR A 62 3.18 30.26 5.31
N GLU A 63 2.33 30.83 4.44
CA GLU A 63 2.26 32.27 4.20
C GLU A 63 0.90 32.83 4.62
N ALA A 64 0.94 33.92 5.39
CA ALA A 64 -0.23 34.65 5.85
C ALA A 64 -0.79 35.53 4.75
N SER A 65 -2.04 35.38 4.37
CA SER A 65 -2.70 36.06 3.25
C SER A 65 -2.76 37.60 3.39
N THR A 66 -2.93 38.10 4.60
CA THR A 66 -3.09 39.55 4.85
C THR A 66 -1.76 40.24 4.96
N THR A 67 -0.75 39.64 5.53
CA THR A 67 0.52 40.26 5.87
C THR A 67 1.71 39.83 5.01
N GLY A 68 1.58 38.70 4.29
CA GLY A 68 2.67 38.07 3.56
C GLY A 68 3.77 37.49 4.47
N HIS A 69 3.50 37.35 5.77
CA HIS A 69 4.48 36.78 6.70
C HIS A 69 4.59 35.29 6.49
N ASN A 70 5.80 34.77 6.41
CA ASN A 70 6.09 33.33 6.29
C ASN A 70 6.49 32.79 7.66
N TRP A 71 5.79 31.71 8.06
CA TRP A 71 6.05 30.97 9.29
C TRP A 71 6.42 29.54 8.99
N ASN A 72 7.39 29.04 9.76
CA ASN A 72 7.78 27.63 9.75
C ASN A 72 7.21 26.95 10.99
N TRP A 73 6.41 25.92 10.75
CA TRP A 73 5.75 25.09 11.75
C TRP A 73 6.53 23.79 11.86
N GLU A 74 7.21 23.60 12.96
CA GLU A 74 7.85 22.37 13.30
C GLU A 74 6.80 21.45 13.90
N VAL A 75 6.51 20.31 13.22
CA VAL A 75 5.55 19.33 13.68
C VAL A 75 6.30 18.13 14.21
N ASN A 76 5.93 17.66 15.40
CA ASN A 76 6.50 16.46 15.99
C ASN A 76 5.87 15.24 15.32
N ASP A 77 6.66 14.19 15.23
CA ASP A 77 6.22 12.91 14.70
C ASP A 77 5.07 12.33 15.53
N GLY A 78 4.17 11.60 14.86
CA GLY A 78 2.99 11.04 15.48
C GLY A 78 2.70 9.61 15.04
N TRP A 79 1.48 9.18 15.27
CA TRP A 79 1.00 7.87 14.83
C TRP A 79 0.05 8.02 13.64
N ALA A 80 -0.09 6.93 12.89
CA ALA A 80 -1.07 6.85 11.82
C ALA A 80 -1.78 5.51 11.84
N ALA A 81 -3.04 5.51 11.35
CA ALA A 81 -3.83 4.32 11.14
C ALA A 81 -4.60 4.41 9.83
N PHE A 82 -4.80 3.26 9.18
CA PHE A 82 -5.50 3.17 7.90
C PHE A 82 -6.43 1.97 7.89
N ALA A 83 -7.55 2.14 7.16
CA ALA A 83 -8.42 1.05 6.78
C ALA A 83 -8.51 1.02 5.25
N ARG A 84 -8.34 -0.16 4.66
CA ARG A 84 -8.32 -0.35 3.21
C ARG A 84 -9.35 -1.38 2.80
N LEU A 85 -10.10 -1.09 1.75
CA LEU A 85 -10.92 -2.05 1.04
C LEU A 85 -10.42 -2.11 -0.40
N GLY A 86 -10.02 -3.28 -0.85
CA GLY A 86 -9.43 -3.44 -2.16
C GLY A 86 -10.00 -4.60 -2.95
N TYR A 87 -9.72 -4.59 -4.23
CA TYR A 87 -10.04 -5.66 -5.16
C TYR A 87 -8.79 -6.04 -5.96
N ARG A 88 -8.43 -7.31 -5.91
CA ARG A 88 -7.36 -7.89 -6.70
C ARG A 88 -7.94 -8.49 -7.97
N PHE A 89 -7.51 -7.96 -9.12
CA PHE A 89 -7.95 -8.43 -10.44
C PHE A 89 -7.22 -9.68 -10.91
N ASN A 90 -5.95 -9.75 -10.55
CA ASN A 90 -5.03 -10.83 -10.86
C ASN A 90 -3.85 -10.78 -9.87
N PRO A 91 -2.93 -11.74 -9.88
CA PRO A 91 -1.83 -11.79 -8.91
C PRO A 91 -0.96 -10.54 -8.80
N ASN A 92 -0.98 -9.66 -9.80
CA ASN A 92 -0.10 -8.49 -9.85
C ASN A 92 -0.83 -7.15 -9.66
N TRP A 93 -2.10 -7.03 -10.04
CA TRP A 93 -2.81 -5.75 -10.03
C TRP A 93 -3.95 -5.74 -9.02
N ARG A 94 -4.01 -4.69 -8.24
CA ARG A 94 -5.09 -4.41 -7.30
C ARG A 94 -5.40 -2.93 -7.21
N VAL A 95 -6.64 -2.62 -6.86
CA VAL A 95 -7.08 -1.27 -6.52
C VAL A 95 -7.56 -1.24 -5.09
N GLU A 96 -7.43 -0.10 -4.43
CA GLU A 96 -7.84 0.09 -3.04
C GLU A 96 -8.57 1.42 -2.87
N LEU A 97 -9.59 1.41 -2.04
CA LEU A 97 -10.09 2.60 -1.35
C LEU A 97 -9.49 2.60 0.05
N GLU A 98 -8.80 3.66 0.42
CA GLU A 98 -8.10 3.80 1.68
C GLU A 98 -8.61 5.00 2.45
N GLY A 99 -9.08 4.78 3.68
CA GLY A 99 -9.29 5.80 4.68
C GLY A 99 -8.10 5.86 5.62
N GLY A 100 -7.55 7.04 5.87
CA GLY A 100 -6.36 7.22 6.69
C GLY A 100 -6.52 8.33 7.72
N TYR A 101 -5.86 8.16 8.86
CA TYR A 101 -5.72 9.17 9.90
C TYR A 101 -4.26 9.28 10.29
N ARG A 102 -3.77 10.51 10.43
CA ARG A 102 -2.40 10.85 10.85
C ARG A 102 -2.46 11.94 11.91
N SER A 103 -1.63 11.85 12.92
CA SER A 103 -1.52 12.87 13.97
C SER A 103 -0.11 13.42 14.08
N GLY A 104 0.03 14.65 14.50
CA GLY A 104 1.29 15.28 14.84
C GLY A 104 1.05 16.44 15.78
N ASP A 105 1.87 16.54 16.82
CA ASP A 105 1.79 17.67 17.77
C ASP A 105 2.57 18.87 17.23
N ILE A 106 2.07 20.09 17.43
CA ILE A 106 2.79 21.29 17.06
C ILE A 106 3.99 21.45 17.99
N GLY A 107 5.17 21.45 17.39
CA GLY A 107 6.43 21.71 18.05
C GLY A 107 6.68 23.20 18.16
N ARG A 108 7.63 23.70 17.39
CA ARG A 108 8.04 25.10 17.43
C ARG A 108 7.53 25.86 16.20
N VAL A 109 6.94 27.02 16.45
CA VAL A 109 6.52 27.95 15.38
C VAL A 109 7.46 29.13 15.33
N ARG A 110 8.09 29.36 14.16
CA ARG A 110 9.08 30.43 13.94
C ARG A 110 8.70 31.26 12.74
N ALA A 111 8.86 32.58 12.84
CA ALA A 111 8.81 33.42 11.68
C ALA A 111 10.06 33.17 10.80
N VAL A 112 9.85 32.97 9.51
CA VAL A 112 10.88 32.95 8.47
C VAL A 112 11.04 34.35 7.91
N SER A 113 9.92 35.06 7.69
CA SER A 113 9.87 36.47 7.33
C SER A 113 8.83 37.22 8.16
N GLY A 114 9.05 38.47 8.43
CA GLY A 114 8.18 39.26 9.31
C GLY A 114 8.48 39.05 10.81
N PRO A 115 7.78 39.78 11.67
CA PRO A 115 7.91 39.65 13.11
C PRO A 115 7.19 38.37 13.57
N ASN A 116 7.59 37.90 14.75
CA ASN A 116 6.91 36.91 15.54
C ASN A 116 7.24 35.43 15.20
N GLY A 117 6.50 34.53 15.65
CA GLY A 117 6.45 33.12 15.89
C GLY A 117 5.65 32.96 17.16
N LEU A 118 5.36 31.74 17.54
CA LEU A 118 4.50 31.45 18.68
C LEU A 118 5.27 30.83 19.84
N CYS A 119 4.82 31.16 21.03
CA CYS A 119 5.25 30.57 22.27
C CYS A 119 4.01 29.96 22.98
N ASN A 120 4.27 29.11 23.96
CA ASN A 120 3.24 28.61 24.86
C ASN A 120 2.42 29.75 25.47
N LEU A 121 1.11 29.52 25.65
CA LEU A 121 0.21 30.48 26.27
C LEU A 121 0.44 30.52 27.79
N THR A 122 0.67 29.38 28.42
CA THR A 122 0.82 29.24 29.86
C THR A 122 2.18 28.59 30.23
N PRO A 123 3.05 29.23 31.04
CA PRO A 123 2.89 30.58 31.63
C PRO A 123 3.09 31.70 30.60
N ALA A 124 2.38 32.81 30.76
CA ALA A 124 2.48 33.97 29.88
C ALA A 124 3.83 34.70 29.96
N THR A 125 4.68 34.38 30.92
CA THR A 125 6.01 34.94 31.14
C THR A 125 7.04 33.85 31.29
N GLY A 126 8.28 34.12 30.93
CA GLY A 126 9.38 33.16 31.01
C GLY A 126 9.86 32.70 29.64
N PRO A 127 10.60 31.59 29.56
CA PRO A 127 11.12 31.05 28.31
C PRO A 127 10.00 30.74 27.31
N CYS A 128 10.29 30.93 26.03
CA CYS A 128 9.37 30.57 24.95
C CYS A 128 9.48 29.06 24.69
N HIS A 129 8.43 28.34 24.98
CA HIS A 129 8.24 26.93 24.62
C HIS A 129 7.31 26.81 23.40
N SER A 130 7.03 25.59 22.97
CA SER A 130 6.08 25.33 21.88
C SER A 130 4.68 25.85 22.25
N PRO A 131 3.90 26.39 21.30
CA PRO A 131 2.50 26.65 21.51
C PRO A 131 1.76 25.32 21.80
N GLU A 132 0.57 25.41 22.38
CA GLU A 132 -0.32 24.28 22.56
C GLU A 132 -1.05 23.99 21.26
N GLY A 133 -1.21 22.69 20.92
CA GLY A 133 -2.05 22.25 19.79
C GLY A 133 -1.46 21.12 18.96
N ASP A 134 -2.26 20.71 17.99
CA ASP A 134 -1.95 19.59 17.11
C ASP A 134 -2.38 19.87 15.65
N ILE A 135 -1.79 19.11 14.76
CA ILE A 135 -2.19 19.03 13.34
C ILE A 135 -2.55 17.58 13.06
N THR A 136 -3.78 17.37 12.61
CA THR A 136 -4.27 16.05 12.22
C THR A 136 -4.68 16.02 10.77
N ALA A 137 -4.44 14.91 10.09
CA ALA A 137 -4.82 14.72 8.70
C ALA A 137 -5.67 13.47 8.52
N THR A 138 -6.84 13.64 7.91
CA THR A 138 -7.74 12.55 7.53
C THR A 138 -7.78 12.45 6.01
N THR A 139 -7.50 11.27 5.48
CA THR A 139 -7.44 11.06 4.02
C THR A 139 -8.47 10.05 3.55
N LEU A 140 -8.98 10.29 2.33
CA LEU A 140 -9.72 9.30 1.56
C LEU A 140 -9.07 9.20 0.18
N MET A 141 -8.42 8.06 -0.11
CA MET A 141 -7.59 7.86 -1.29
C MET A 141 -8.06 6.67 -2.11
N ALA A 142 -8.00 6.81 -3.43
CA ALA A 142 -8.12 5.71 -4.38
C ALA A 142 -6.72 5.35 -4.90
N ASN A 143 -6.32 4.11 -4.72
CA ASN A 143 -4.99 3.63 -5.03
C ASN A 143 -5.02 2.57 -6.12
N VAL A 144 -4.00 2.56 -6.96
CA VAL A 144 -3.67 1.46 -7.87
C VAL A 144 -2.32 0.91 -7.47
N LEU A 145 -2.22 -0.40 -7.28
CA LEU A 145 -1.00 -1.06 -6.80
C LEU A 145 -0.60 -2.20 -7.74
N TYR A 146 0.69 -2.41 -7.80
CA TYR A 146 1.32 -3.50 -8.53
C TYR A 146 2.18 -4.33 -7.60
N ASP A 147 1.85 -5.62 -7.48
CA ASP A 147 2.59 -6.61 -6.69
C ASP A 147 3.60 -7.31 -7.62
N PHE A 148 4.88 -7.28 -7.28
CA PHE A 148 5.94 -7.92 -8.04
C PHE A 148 6.09 -9.39 -7.68
N GLY A 149 6.67 -10.14 -8.60
CA GLY A 149 7.05 -11.53 -8.39
C GLY A 149 5.92 -12.54 -8.63
N SER A 150 6.22 -13.79 -8.36
CA SER A 150 5.28 -14.91 -8.48
C SER A 150 4.32 -14.97 -7.28
N PRO A 151 3.08 -15.45 -7.46
CA PRO A 151 2.15 -15.72 -6.36
C PRO A 151 2.72 -16.64 -5.26
N ASP A 152 3.67 -17.49 -5.60
CA ASP A 152 4.29 -18.45 -4.67
C ASP A 152 5.36 -17.82 -3.77
N TRP A 153 5.70 -16.55 -3.97
CA TRP A 153 6.67 -15.89 -3.14
C TRP A 153 6.10 -15.60 -1.75
N THR A 154 6.83 -15.99 -0.72
CA THR A 154 6.45 -15.71 0.68
C THR A 154 6.46 -14.22 0.98
N ILE A 155 7.37 -13.46 0.37
CA ILE A 155 7.45 -12.00 0.49
C ILE A 155 7.36 -11.40 -0.90
N ARG A 156 6.37 -10.54 -1.10
CA ARG A 156 6.13 -9.86 -2.37
C ARG A 156 6.27 -8.36 -2.21
N PRO A 157 7.22 -7.73 -2.90
CA PRO A 157 7.30 -6.29 -2.99
C PRO A 157 6.09 -5.74 -3.76
N PHE A 158 5.63 -4.54 -3.39
CA PHE A 158 4.62 -3.83 -4.14
C PHE A 158 4.90 -2.34 -4.20
N VAL A 159 4.38 -1.70 -5.23
CA VAL A 159 4.36 -0.24 -5.38
C VAL A 159 2.96 0.20 -5.78
N GLY A 160 2.64 1.45 -5.52
CA GLY A 160 1.35 2.01 -5.91
C GLY A 160 1.37 3.53 -5.98
N LEU A 161 0.35 4.05 -6.64
CA LEU A 161 0.04 5.46 -6.70
C LEU A 161 -1.42 5.66 -6.31
N GLY A 162 -1.69 6.75 -5.62
CA GLY A 162 -3.03 7.09 -5.19
C GLY A 162 -3.32 8.57 -5.36
N VAL A 163 -4.61 8.86 -5.51
CA VAL A 163 -5.14 10.23 -5.54
C VAL A 163 -6.40 10.29 -4.69
N GLY A 164 -6.68 11.43 -4.13
CA GLY A 164 -7.85 11.60 -3.28
C GLY A 164 -7.90 12.95 -2.61
N PHE A 165 -8.44 12.96 -1.41
CA PHE A 165 -8.59 14.16 -0.61
C PHE A 165 -7.90 13.99 0.74
N ASN A 166 -7.25 15.06 1.17
CA ASN A 166 -6.68 15.21 2.50
C ASN A 166 -7.41 16.34 3.22
N ARG A 167 -7.98 16.04 4.37
CA ARG A 167 -8.54 17.03 5.29
C ARG A 167 -7.55 17.21 6.44
N VAL A 168 -6.95 18.37 6.49
CA VAL A 168 -6.05 18.79 7.56
C VAL A 168 -6.83 19.65 8.55
N ASN A 169 -6.81 19.27 9.82
CA ASN A 169 -7.31 20.09 10.93
C ASN A 169 -6.09 20.64 11.66
N THR A 170 -6.11 21.94 11.90
CA THR A 170 -5.10 22.65 12.67
C THR A 170 -5.77 23.25 13.89
N ASP A 171 -5.39 22.80 15.07
CA ASP A 171 -5.80 23.36 16.34
C ASP A 171 -4.55 23.86 17.07
N THR A 172 -4.44 25.16 17.28
CA THR A 172 -3.30 25.73 17.99
C THR A 172 -3.66 27.02 18.69
N ILE A 173 -3.09 27.19 19.87
CA ILE A 173 -3.17 28.41 20.62
C ILE A 173 -1.81 28.74 21.21
N GLY A 174 -1.46 30.03 21.15
CA GLY A 174 -0.17 30.48 21.68
C GLY A 174 -0.15 31.99 21.83
N ARG A 175 0.94 32.51 22.42
CA ARG A 175 1.21 33.94 22.46
C ARG A 175 2.26 34.32 21.41
N GLU A 176 2.13 35.50 20.85
CA GLU A 176 3.18 36.01 19.96
C GLU A 176 4.49 36.23 20.70
N ARG A 177 5.58 35.80 20.08
CA ARG A 177 6.90 35.84 20.72
C ARG A 177 7.38 37.26 21.00
N GLN A 178 7.12 38.21 20.08
CA GLN A 178 7.56 39.61 20.22
C GLN A 178 6.54 40.48 20.95
N ASN A 179 5.27 40.05 20.97
CA ASN A 179 4.21 40.74 21.68
C ASN A 179 3.44 39.74 22.56
N PRO A 180 3.98 39.37 23.74
CA PRO A 180 3.36 38.35 24.59
C PRO A 180 1.95 38.68 25.10
N GLY A 181 1.50 39.94 24.95
CA GLY A 181 0.13 40.36 25.23
C GLY A 181 -0.87 40.04 24.13
N VAL A 182 -0.42 39.48 23.01
CA VAL A 182 -1.28 39.00 21.92
C VAL A 182 -1.36 37.50 21.93
N THR A 183 -2.59 36.99 22.00
CA THR A 183 -2.91 35.58 21.82
C THR A 183 -3.24 35.35 20.35
N PHE A 184 -2.59 34.35 19.78
CA PHE A 184 -2.86 33.79 18.46
C PHE A 184 -3.59 32.46 18.62
N ALA A 185 -4.59 32.23 17.78
CA ALA A 185 -5.28 30.96 17.72
C ALA A 185 -5.61 30.61 16.26
N ALA A 186 -5.52 29.33 15.94
CA ALA A 186 -6.07 28.72 14.74
C ALA A 186 -6.83 27.48 15.15
N ASP A 187 -8.10 27.40 14.78
CA ASP A 187 -8.96 26.25 14.95
C ASP A 187 -9.76 26.15 13.65
N ASP A 188 -9.20 25.44 12.69
CA ASP A 188 -9.79 25.36 11.35
C ASP A 188 -9.41 24.06 10.65
N SER A 189 -10.15 23.75 9.58
CA SER A 189 -9.89 22.58 8.76
C SER A 189 -10.05 22.86 7.29
N SER A 190 -9.10 22.44 6.49
CA SER A 190 -9.17 22.50 5.04
C SER A 190 -9.19 21.11 4.43
N THR A 191 -9.92 20.98 3.31
CA THR A 191 -9.91 19.74 2.51
C THR A 191 -9.39 20.07 1.13
N LYS A 192 -8.28 19.48 0.78
CA LYS A 192 -7.59 19.70 -0.49
C LYS A 192 -7.36 18.38 -1.22
N PHE A 193 -7.13 18.48 -2.52
CA PHE A 193 -6.70 17.34 -3.32
C PHE A 193 -5.30 16.90 -2.84
N ALA A 194 -5.10 15.58 -2.85
CA ALA A 194 -3.82 15.00 -2.46
C ALA A 194 -3.44 13.83 -3.37
N ALA A 195 -2.16 13.61 -3.51
CA ALA A 195 -1.58 12.46 -4.19
C ALA A 195 -0.66 11.70 -3.24
N GLN A 196 -0.55 10.38 -3.44
CA GLN A 196 0.40 9.58 -2.66
C GLN A 196 1.13 8.56 -3.52
N ALA A 197 2.36 8.27 -3.12
CA ALA A 197 3.14 7.15 -3.58
C ALA A 197 3.23 6.11 -2.47
N ILE A 198 3.12 4.85 -2.85
CA ILE A 198 3.10 3.71 -1.93
C ILE A 198 4.19 2.74 -2.34
N ALA A 199 4.91 2.19 -1.37
CA ALA A 199 5.82 1.08 -1.57
C ALA A 199 5.78 0.16 -0.35
N GLY A 200 5.93 -1.14 -0.54
CA GLY A 200 5.90 -2.04 0.60
C GLY A 200 6.29 -3.47 0.29
N LEU A 201 6.20 -4.27 1.34
CA LEU A 201 6.44 -5.71 1.32
C LEU A 201 5.22 -6.39 1.91
N ALA A 202 4.62 -7.29 1.14
CA ALA A 202 3.54 -8.15 1.59
C ALA A 202 4.11 -9.52 1.94
N TRP A 203 3.83 -9.99 3.13
CA TRP A 203 4.27 -11.27 3.62
C TRP A 203 3.09 -12.19 3.87
N ALA A 204 3.02 -13.28 3.10
CA ALA A 204 1.97 -14.29 3.23
C ALA A 204 2.14 -15.07 4.53
N VAL A 205 1.16 -14.99 5.42
CA VAL A 205 1.11 -15.75 6.69
C VAL A 205 0.09 -16.88 6.64
N SER A 206 -0.85 -16.82 5.70
CA SER A 206 -1.76 -17.90 5.35
C SER A 206 -2.27 -17.71 3.91
N ASP A 207 -3.08 -18.65 3.43
CA ASP A 207 -3.69 -18.62 2.10
C ASP A 207 -4.57 -17.38 1.86
N ARG A 208 -5.00 -16.70 2.91
CA ARG A 208 -5.91 -15.54 2.86
C ARG A 208 -5.39 -14.31 3.59
N ALA A 209 -4.32 -14.45 4.38
CA ALA A 209 -3.84 -13.37 5.22
C ALA A 209 -2.39 -13.02 4.91
N ASN A 210 -2.13 -11.72 4.82
CA ASN A 210 -0.80 -11.15 4.64
C ASN A 210 -0.53 -10.12 5.73
N ILE A 211 0.73 -10.02 6.12
CA ILE A 211 1.25 -8.87 6.87
C ILE A 211 1.91 -7.94 5.87
N ASP A 212 1.46 -6.70 5.83
CA ASP A 212 2.00 -5.66 4.94
C ASP A 212 2.87 -4.69 5.73
N LEU A 213 4.13 -4.53 5.35
CA LEU A 213 4.96 -3.39 5.74
C LEU A 213 4.84 -2.36 4.63
N THR A 214 4.25 -1.20 4.93
CA THR A 214 3.91 -0.20 3.93
C THR A 214 4.53 1.14 4.27
N TYR A 215 5.21 1.73 3.30
CA TYR A 215 5.65 3.11 3.29
C TYR A 215 4.72 3.91 2.38
N ARG A 216 4.29 5.09 2.86
CA ARG A 216 3.47 6.06 2.11
C ARG A 216 4.15 7.41 2.13
N TYR A 217 4.22 8.04 0.98
CA TYR A 217 4.58 9.43 0.80
C TYR A 217 3.34 10.17 0.30
N LEU A 218 2.86 11.14 1.08
CA LEU A 218 1.68 11.94 0.77
C LEU A 218 2.11 13.38 0.47
N THR A 219 1.51 13.98 -0.56
CA THR A 219 1.67 15.39 -0.91
C THR A 219 0.31 16.03 -1.17
N GLY A 220 0.16 17.28 -0.80
CA GLY A 220 -1.04 18.09 -0.98
C GLY A 220 -0.90 19.43 -0.28
N ASP A 221 -1.87 20.31 -0.48
CA ASP A 221 -1.88 21.64 0.10
C ASP A 221 -2.68 21.66 1.41
N MET A 222 -2.44 22.70 2.22
CA MET A 222 -3.23 23.03 3.39
C MET A 222 -3.46 24.54 3.52
N GLU A 223 -4.56 24.88 4.16
CA GLU A 223 -4.83 26.27 4.59
C GLU A 223 -5.61 26.23 5.91
N PHE A 224 -5.47 27.28 6.68
CA PHE A 224 -6.25 27.47 7.92
C PHE A 224 -6.40 28.95 8.25
N ASP A 225 -7.58 29.29 8.78
CA ASP A 225 -7.89 30.64 9.24
C ASP A 225 -7.34 30.87 10.65
N THR A 226 -7.00 32.12 10.91
CA THR A 226 -6.39 32.48 12.18
C THR A 226 -7.07 33.67 12.82
N SER A 227 -6.95 33.75 14.14
CA SER A 227 -7.39 34.89 14.93
C SER A 227 -6.25 35.38 15.84
N SER A 228 -6.15 36.70 16.01
CA SER A 228 -5.21 37.30 16.94
C SER A 228 -5.92 38.33 17.80
N VAL A 229 -5.78 38.23 19.11
CA VAL A 229 -6.48 39.09 20.09
C VAL A 229 -5.47 39.69 21.07
N GLY A 230 -5.57 40.98 21.30
CA GLY A 230 -4.70 41.71 22.24
C GLY A 230 -4.31 43.08 21.73
N THR A 231 -3.60 43.84 22.57
CA THR A 231 -3.12 45.18 22.18
C THR A 231 -1.98 45.05 21.16
N GLY A 232 -2.19 45.59 19.94
CA GLY A 232 -1.24 45.46 18.86
C GLY A 232 -1.32 44.14 18.09
N ALA A 233 -2.43 43.41 18.22
CA ALA A 233 -2.67 42.22 17.43
C ALA A 233 -2.68 42.54 15.93
N VAL A 234 -2.04 41.67 15.15
CA VAL A 234 -1.98 41.76 13.69
C VAL A 234 -2.96 40.73 13.11
N PRO A 235 -3.88 41.17 12.20
CA PRO A 235 -4.73 40.23 11.50
C PRO A 235 -3.93 39.52 10.41
N TYR A 236 -3.53 38.27 10.65
CA TYR A 236 -2.77 37.48 9.68
C TYR A 236 -3.63 36.97 8.54
N GLY A 237 -4.92 36.73 8.81
CA GLY A 237 -5.84 36.10 7.86
C GLY A 237 -5.63 34.61 7.76
N THR A 238 -5.82 34.09 6.57
CA THR A 238 -5.60 32.67 6.27
C THR A 238 -4.13 32.38 6.05
N PHE A 239 -3.60 31.36 6.67
CA PHE A 239 -2.31 30.79 6.34
C PHE A 239 -2.49 29.68 5.31
N SER A 240 -1.69 29.71 4.25
CA SER A 240 -1.64 28.68 3.22
C SER A 240 -0.22 28.16 3.04
N GLY A 241 -0.11 26.87 2.77
CA GLY A 241 1.16 26.19 2.59
C GLY A 241 0.98 24.76 2.10
N ASP A 242 2.08 24.07 1.97
CA ASP A 242 2.12 22.71 1.47
C ASP A 242 2.13 21.74 2.65
N TYR A 243 1.14 20.84 2.70
CA TYR A 243 1.15 19.63 3.53
C TYR A 243 1.80 18.52 2.70
N ASP A 244 3.01 18.79 2.25
CA ASP A 244 3.80 17.86 1.46
C ASP A 244 4.88 17.19 2.31
N GLN A 245 5.54 16.17 1.75
CA GLN A 245 6.60 15.41 2.42
C GLN A 245 6.16 14.72 3.72
N SER A 246 4.91 14.26 3.74
CA SER A 246 4.39 13.42 4.81
C SER A 246 4.79 11.96 4.58
N HIS A 247 5.63 11.44 5.44
CA HIS A 247 6.16 10.09 5.40
C HIS A 247 5.48 9.22 6.44
N THR A 248 4.96 8.07 6.04
CA THR A 248 4.31 7.14 6.97
C THR A 248 4.81 5.73 6.76
N VAL A 249 5.20 5.06 7.85
CA VAL A 249 5.57 3.63 7.84
C VAL A 249 4.60 2.88 8.72
N THR A 250 3.94 1.87 8.16
CA THR A 250 2.91 1.10 8.86
C THR A 250 3.14 -0.39 8.73
N LEU A 251 2.70 -1.11 9.75
CA LEU A 251 2.49 -2.54 9.71
C LEU A 251 0.98 -2.80 9.70
N GLY A 252 0.53 -3.67 8.81
CA GLY A 252 -0.89 -3.95 8.64
C GLY A 252 -1.18 -5.42 8.45
N LEU A 253 -2.44 -5.78 8.66
CA LEU A 253 -2.99 -7.09 8.36
C LEU A 253 -3.99 -6.93 7.21
N ARG A 254 -3.78 -7.71 6.14
CA ARG A 254 -4.66 -7.80 4.99
C ARG A 254 -5.28 -9.20 4.95
N TYR A 255 -6.59 -9.25 4.70
CA TYR A 255 -7.35 -10.49 4.62
C TYR A 255 -8.21 -10.53 3.35
N ALA A 256 -8.05 -11.60 2.55
CA ALA A 256 -8.79 -11.81 1.31
C ALA A 256 -10.11 -12.55 1.58
N PHE A 257 -11.22 -11.98 1.07
CA PHE A 257 -12.56 -12.55 1.14
C PHE A 257 -12.93 -13.34 -0.11
N GLY A 258 -12.08 -13.32 -1.14
CA GLY A 258 -12.29 -13.98 -2.42
C GLY A 258 -12.62 -15.47 -2.24
N ALA A 259 -13.38 -16.00 -3.17
CA ALA A 259 -13.62 -17.44 -3.20
C ALA A 259 -12.31 -18.16 -3.52
N GLU A 260 -12.04 -19.23 -2.79
CA GLU A 260 -10.94 -20.12 -3.13
C GLU A 260 -11.16 -20.67 -4.55
N PRO A 261 -10.15 -20.70 -5.42
CA PRO A 261 -10.28 -21.35 -6.71
C PRO A 261 -10.85 -22.76 -6.49
N ALA A 262 -11.92 -23.09 -7.21
CA ALA A 262 -12.50 -24.43 -7.09
C ALA A 262 -11.40 -25.47 -7.31
N ALA A 263 -11.24 -26.37 -6.37
CA ALA A 263 -10.29 -27.46 -6.53
C ALA A 263 -10.56 -28.14 -7.89
N PRO A 264 -9.53 -28.47 -8.67
CA PRO A 264 -9.73 -29.15 -9.94
C PRO A 264 -10.58 -30.38 -9.68
N PRO A 265 -11.58 -30.68 -10.55
CA PRO A 265 -12.45 -31.82 -10.35
C PRO A 265 -11.57 -33.07 -10.15
N PRO A 266 -11.92 -33.93 -9.21
CA PRO A 266 -11.16 -35.16 -8.98
C PRO A 266 -11.02 -35.89 -10.31
N PRO A 267 -9.86 -36.49 -10.59
CA PRO A 267 -9.69 -37.29 -11.80
C PRO A 267 -10.82 -38.31 -11.90
N PRO A 268 -11.36 -38.52 -13.10
CA PRO A 268 -12.44 -39.50 -13.28
C PRO A 268 -12.00 -40.84 -12.67
N PRO A 269 -12.91 -41.54 -11.99
CA PRO A 269 -12.58 -42.84 -11.39
C PRO A 269 -12.00 -43.76 -12.48
N PRO A 270 -10.98 -44.55 -12.14
CA PRO A 270 -10.41 -45.47 -13.11
C PRO A 270 -11.53 -46.34 -13.70
N PRO A 271 -11.50 -46.61 -15.00
CA PRO A 271 -12.53 -47.45 -15.62
C PRO A 271 -12.64 -48.79 -14.87
N PRO A 272 -13.85 -49.28 -14.67
CA PRO A 272 -14.03 -50.54 -13.99
C PRO A 272 -13.19 -51.64 -14.66
N PRO A 273 -12.61 -52.55 -13.90
CA PRO A 273 -11.82 -53.67 -14.48
C PRO A 273 -12.66 -54.37 -15.54
N PRO A 274 -12.07 -54.73 -16.66
CA PRO A 274 -12.80 -55.44 -17.71
C PRO A 274 -13.41 -56.74 -17.12
N PRO A 275 -14.64 -57.07 -17.52
CA PRO A 275 -15.25 -58.31 -17.08
C PRO A 275 -14.33 -59.52 -17.43
N PRO A 276 -14.30 -60.55 -16.59
CA PRO A 276 -13.48 -61.71 -16.86
C PRO A 276 -13.82 -62.27 -18.26
N PRO A 277 -12.82 -62.72 -19.02
CA PRO A 277 -13.01 -63.14 -20.38
C PRO A 277 -14.00 -64.36 -20.39
N PRO A 278 -14.96 -64.41 -21.32
CA PRO A 278 -15.77 -65.56 -21.52
C PRO A 278 -14.91 -66.77 -21.94
N PRO A 279 -15.29 -67.98 -21.60
CA PRO A 279 -14.58 -69.20 -21.99
C PRO A 279 -14.35 -69.24 -23.52
N PRO A 280 -13.19 -69.70 -23.99
CA PRO A 280 -12.82 -69.60 -25.38
C PRO A 280 -13.78 -70.33 -26.31
N PRO A 281 -14.32 -69.66 -27.34
CA PRO A 281 -15.04 -70.34 -28.41
C PRO A 281 -14.03 -71.06 -29.31
N PRO A 282 -14.51 -72.13 -30.05
CA PRO A 282 -13.65 -72.78 -31.01
C PRO A 282 -13.09 -71.83 -32.07
N PRO A 283 -11.88 -72.10 -32.61
CA PRO A 283 -11.13 -71.17 -33.41
C PRO A 283 -11.89 -70.74 -34.69
N PRO A 284 -12.13 -69.42 -34.88
CA PRO A 284 -12.72 -68.93 -36.11
C PRO A 284 -11.65 -68.73 -37.18
N PRO A 285 -12.06 -68.58 -38.46
CA PRO A 285 -11.18 -68.24 -39.56
C PRO A 285 -10.51 -66.89 -39.31
N PRO A 286 -9.34 -66.61 -39.90
CA PRO A 286 -8.56 -65.38 -39.63
C PRO A 286 -9.37 -64.10 -39.92
N PRO A 287 -9.45 -63.18 -38.98
CA PRO A 287 -10.23 -61.98 -39.19
C PRO A 287 -9.55 -61.01 -40.16
N PRO A 288 -10.36 -60.18 -40.88
CA PRO A 288 -9.83 -59.08 -41.66
C PRO A 288 -9.12 -58.05 -40.75
N PRO A 289 -8.13 -57.29 -41.24
CA PRO A 289 -7.33 -56.33 -40.42
C PRO A 289 -8.24 -55.30 -39.73
N ALA A 290 -8.08 -55.25 -38.44
CA ALA A 290 -8.85 -54.32 -37.59
C ALA A 290 -8.60 -52.86 -37.98
N LYS A 291 -9.68 -52.11 -38.16
CA LYS A 291 -9.59 -50.64 -38.31
C LYS A 291 -8.99 -50.03 -37.04
N PRO A 292 -8.05 -49.09 -37.20
CA PRO A 292 -7.47 -48.38 -36.04
C PRO A 292 -8.56 -47.72 -35.19
N ALA A 293 -8.45 -47.85 -33.88
CA ALA A 293 -9.40 -47.23 -32.95
C ALA A 293 -9.19 -45.69 -32.95
N GLU A 294 -10.31 -45.00 -32.97
CA GLU A 294 -10.32 -43.54 -32.87
C GLU A 294 -9.87 -43.13 -31.45
N ARG A 295 -8.88 -42.26 -31.36
CA ARG A 295 -8.39 -41.72 -30.08
C ARG A 295 -8.60 -40.22 -30.04
N GLN A 296 -9.15 -39.73 -28.94
CA GLN A 296 -9.28 -38.30 -28.65
C GLN A 296 -8.23 -37.88 -27.62
N PHE A 297 -7.63 -36.73 -27.87
CA PHE A 297 -6.71 -36.03 -26.96
C PHE A 297 -7.32 -34.67 -26.67
N VAL A 298 -7.56 -34.39 -25.38
CA VAL A 298 -8.15 -33.11 -24.97
C VAL A 298 -7.05 -32.23 -24.36
N VAL A 299 -6.92 -31.02 -24.89
CA VAL A 299 -5.97 -30.02 -24.40
C VAL A 299 -6.77 -28.90 -23.76
N TYR A 300 -6.46 -28.59 -22.52
CA TYR A 300 -7.08 -27.48 -21.79
C TYR A 300 -6.16 -26.27 -21.81
N PHE A 301 -6.75 -25.09 -21.93
CA PHE A 301 -6.08 -23.81 -21.83
C PHE A 301 -6.62 -23.10 -20.59
N ASP A 302 -5.76 -22.30 -19.95
CA ASP A 302 -6.20 -21.40 -18.91
C ASP A 302 -7.06 -20.28 -19.51
N PHE A 303 -7.97 -19.76 -18.70
CA PHE A 303 -8.88 -18.70 -19.15
C PHE A 303 -8.10 -17.50 -19.67
N ASP A 304 -8.47 -17.05 -20.87
CA ASP A 304 -7.87 -15.91 -21.59
C ASP A 304 -6.35 -16.04 -21.90
N ARG A 305 -5.86 -17.29 -22.05
CA ARG A 305 -4.46 -17.56 -22.43
C ARG A 305 -4.39 -18.50 -23.63
N SER A 306 -3.40 -18.23 -24.49
CA SER A 306 -3.11 -19.04 -25.68
C SER A 306 -1.83 -19.85 -25.57
N ASP A 307 -1.10 -19.75 -24.46
CA ASP A 307 0.13 -20.50 -24.23
C ASP A 307 -0.16 -21.86 -23.63
N LEU A 308 0.55 -22.87 -24.11
CA LEU A 308 0.41 -24.25 -23.66
C LEU A 308 1.11 -24.43 -22.29
N THR A 309 0.36 -24.91 -21.31
CA THR A 309 0.93 -25.40 -20.03
C THR A 309 1.84 -26.61 -20.25
N ALA A 310 2.62 -26.99 -19.23
CA ALA A 310 3.50 -28.18 -19.32
C ALA A 310 2.67 -29.46 -19.58
N GLU A 311 1.50 -29.57 -18.94
CA GLU A 311 0.54 -30.67 -19.10
C GLU A 311 -0.06 -30.66 -20.52
N ALA A 312 -0.49 -29.53 -21.00
CA ALA A 312 -1.03 -29.36 -22.35
C ALA A 312 0.01 -29.75 -23.41
N ARG A 313 1.28 -29.37 -23.25
CA ARG A 313 2.39 -29.77 -24.14
C ARG A 313 2.62 -31.27 -24.14
N SER A 314 2.50 -31.92 -22.99
CA SER A 314 2.61 -33.37 -22.88
C SER A 314 1.53 -34.08 -23.69
N VAL A 315 0.27 -33.60 -23.57
CA VAL A 315 -0.86 -34.19 -24.32
C VAL A 315 -0.69 -33.97 -25.82
N VAL A 316 -0.26 -32.80 -26.27
CA VAL A 316 0.03 -32.51 -27.68
C VAL A 316 1.15 -33.40 -28.20
N THR A 317 2.19 -33.62 -27.42
CA THR A 317 3.33 -34.50 -27.79
C THR A 317 2.86 -35.93 -27.92
N GLN A 318 2.00 -36.43 -27.02
CA GLN A 318 1.40 -37.80 -27.11
C GLN A 318 0.55 -37.91 -28.37
N ALA A 319 -0.29 -36.92 -28.68
CA ALA A 319 -1.09 -36.88 -29.90
C ALA A 319 -0.22 -36.93 -31.15
N ALA A 320 0.84 -36.15 -31.19
CA ALA A 320 1.79 -36.08 -32.30
C ALA A 320 2.54 -37.44 -32.49
N ASN A 321 2.95 -38.08 -31.41
CA ASN A 321 3.62 -39.36 -31.45
C ASN A 321 2.63 -40.47 -31.92
N TYR A 322 1.38 -40.44 -31.48
CA TYR A 322 0.33 -41.35 -31.95
C TYR A 322 0.08 -41.16 -33.45
N ALA A 323 -0.02 -39.91 -33.93
CA ALA A 323 -0.16 -39.62 -35.35
C ALA A 323 1.02 -40.14 -36.19
N LYS A 324 2.27 -39.98 -35.69
CA LYS A 324 3.50 -40.46 -36.36
C LYS A 324 3.61 -42.00 -36.40
N SER A 325 2.94 -42.73 -35.53
CA SER A 325 2.93 -44.19 -35.52
C SER A 325 2.19 -44.82 -36.72
N GLY A 326 1.65 -43.99 -37.61
CA GLY A 326 1.05 -44.41 -38.88
C GLY A 326 -0.36 -44.98 -38.75
N ALA A 327 -1.01 -44.90 -37.63
CA ALA A 327 -2.34 -45.44 -37.43
C ALA A 327 -3.48 -44.58 -37.96
N PRO A 328 -3.52 -43.24 -37.88
CA PRO A 328 -4.66 -42.46 -38.29
C PRO A 328 -4.61 -42.03 -39.77
N THR A 329 -5.72 -42.19 -40.47
CA THR A 329 -5.95 -41.65 -41.80
C THR A 329 -6.46 -40.22 -41.82
N ARG A 330 -6.83 -39.70 -40.67
CA ARG A 330 -7.34 -38.31 -40.51
C ARG A 330 -7.12 -37.81 -39.07
N VAL A 331 -6.65 -36.59 -38.93
CA VAL A 331 -6.56 -35.86 -37.65
C VAL A 331 -7.55 -34.68 -37.76
N LEU A 332 -8.43 -34.55 -36.77
CA LEU A 332 -9.40 -33.45 -36.67
C LEU A 332 -9.07 -32.68 -35.38
N VAL A 333 -8.89 -31.36 -35.48
CA VAL A 333 -8.73 -30.49 -34.31
C VAL A 333 -10.00 -29.64 -34.20
N VAL A 334 -10.62 -29.65 -33.03
CA VAL A 334 -11.84 -28.89 -32.74
C VAL A 334 -11.57 -28.02 -31.53
N GLY A 335 -11.82 -26.73 -31.66
CA GLY A 335 -11.79 -25.79 -30.55
C GLY A 335 -13.19 -25.49 -30.04
N HIS A 336 -13.35 -25.34 -28.75
CA HIS A 336 -14.59 -24.91 -28.09
C HIS A 336 -14.34 -23.66 -27.27
#